data_8dbc7e9d5ead3f8e4a6976403e999a89
#
_entry.id   8dbc7e9d5ead3f8e4a6976403e999a89
#
_cell.length_a   1.000
_cell.length_b   1.000
_cell.length_c   1.000
_cell.angle_alpha   90.00
_cell.angle_beta   90.00
_cell.angle_gamma   90.00
#
_symmetry.space_group_name_H-M   'P 1'
#
loop_
_entity.id
_entity.type
_entity.pdbx_description
1 polymer ?
#
loop_
_entity_poly.entity_id
_entity_poly.type
_entity_poly.pdbx_seq_one_letter_code
_entity_poly.pdbx_strand_id
1 'polypeptide(L)'
;MLSEKYEKYIIYDQPLPEADKDISPQVLESWKRSKNFQLPWQKLKEYHLSSQVLQDILSKNQFLLETGHSYMTTLYQYLKNTGILLSLTDAQGTIIDFIGDNITLSDITEHTNLYLGA
;
A
#
# COMPACT_ATOMS: atom_id res chain seq x y z
N MET A 1 -2.71 1.08 22.87
CA MET A 1 -1.88 0.85 21.66
C MET A 1 -2.75 0.99 20.41
N LEU A 2 -2.14 1.26 19.28
CA LEU A 2 -2.88 1.47 18.03
C LEU A 2 -3.68 0.23 17.59
N SER A 3 -3.16 -0.99 17.80
CA SER A 3 -3.85 -2.24 17.51
C SER A 3 -5.17 -2.40 18.28
N GLU A 4 -5.18 -2.10 19.57
CA GLU A 4 -6.39 -2.14 20.39
C GLU A 4 -7.43 -1.13 19.94
N LYS A 5 -6.97 0.07 19.53
CA LYS A 5 -7.84 1.11 18.97
C LYS A 5 -8.43 0.70 17.63
N TYR A 6 -7.62 0.04 16.79
CA TYR A 6 -8.10 -0.51 15.52
C TYR A 6 -9.19 -1.57 15.74
N GLU A 7 -8.98 -2.51 16.67
CA GLU A 7 -10.01 -3.49 17.02
C GLU A 7 -11.29 -2.80 17.47
N LYS A 8 -11.18 -1.87 18.42
CA LYS A 8 -12.32 -1.17 18.99
C LYS A 8 -13.13 -0.40 17.93
N TYR A 9 -12.47 0.41 17.13
CA TYR A 9 -13.16 1.35 16.24
C TYR A 9 -13.45 0.80 14.86
N ILE A 10 -12.67 -0.14 14.37
CA ILE A 10 -12.82 -0.70 13.03
C ILE A 10 -13.48 -2.07 13.07
N ILE A 11 -12.93 -3.02 13.83
CA ILE A 11 -13.49 -4.39 13.87
C ILE A 11 -14.82 -4.42 14.61
N TYR A 12 -14.89 -3.83 15.81
CA TYR A 12 -16.11 -3.77 16.61
C TYR A 12 -17.01 -2.58 16.31
N ASP A 13 -16.65 -1.80 15.30
CA ASP A 13 -17.44 -0.69 14.75
C ASP A 13 -17.92 0.36 15.77
N GLN A 14 -17.15 0.59 16.82
CA GLN A 14 -17.46 1.63 17.78
C GLN A 14 -17.29 3.02 17.13
N PRO A 15 -18.10 4.03 17.58
CA PRO A 15 -17.99 5.38 17.04
C PRO A 15 -16.56 5.94 17.22
N LEU A 16 -16.03 6.58 16.16
CA LEU A 16 -14.71 7.22 16.22
C LEU A 16 -14.78 8.52 17.04
N PRO A 17 -13.82 8.77 17.94
CA PRO A 17 -13.76 10.02 18.67
C PRO A 17 -13.32 11.18 17.77
N GLU A 18 -13.50 12.41 18.23
CA GLU A 18 -12.94 13.57 17.54
C GLU A 18 -11.41 13.60 17.59
N ALA A 19 -10.84 13.18 18.72
CA ALA A 19 -9.40 13.04 18.93
C ALA A 19 -9.10 11.87 19.87
N ASP A 20 -7.94 11.26 19.71
CA ASP A 20 -7.44 10.19 20.57
C ASP A 20 -5.93 10.35 20.71
N LYS A 21 -5.40 10.26 21.94
CA LYS A 21 -3.97 10.44 22.22
C LYS A 21 -3.07 9.36 21.59
N ASP A 22 -3.62 8.18 21.36
CA ASP A 22 -2.90 7.02 20.82
C ASP A 22 -3.01 6.91 19.29
N ILE A 23 -3.79 7.80 18.65
CA ILE A 23 -4.00 7.81 17.21
C ILE A 23 -3.59 9.18 16.66
N SER A 24 -2.71 9.20 15.67
CA SER A 24 -2.37 10.46 15.01
C SER A 24 -3.61 11.06 14.32
N PRO A 25 -3.73 12.40 14.24
CA PRO A 25 -4.86 13.04 13.56
C PRO A 25 -5.04 12.57 12.12
N GLN A 26 -3.95 12.34 11.40
CA GLN A 26 -3.97 11.86 10.01
C GLN A 26 -4.59 10.46 9.89
N VAL A 27 -4.20 9.55 10.79
CA VAL A 27 -4.76 8.19 10.83
C VAL A 27 -6.24 8.23 11.20
N LEU A 28 -6.60 9.02 12.20
CA LEU A 28 -7.99 9.16 12.65
C LEU A 28 -8.90 9.69 11.53
N GLU A 29 -8.45 10.72 10.81
CA GLU A 29 -9.18 11.26 9.66
C GLU A 29 -9.28 10.24 8.51
N SER A 30 -8.23 9.44 8.28
CA SER A 30 -8.27 8.35 7.31
C SER A 30 -9.33 7.30 7.68
N TRP A 31 -9.38 6.89 8.95
CA TRP A 31 -10.39 5.95 9.43
C TRP A 31 -11.81 6.50 9.30
N LYS A 32 -12.01 7.79 9.61
CA LYS A 32 -13.32 8.46 9.44
C LYS A 32 -13.77 8.41 7.97
N ARG A 33 -12.88 8.76 7.04
CA ARG A 33 -13.19 8.67 5.61
C ARG A 33 -13.55 7.26 5.18
N SER A 34 -12.76 6.26 5.60
CA SER A 34 -13.02 4.85 5.26
C SER A 34 -14.36 4.36 5.81
N LYS A 35 -14.71 4.74 7.02
CA LYS A 35 -16.04 4.41 7.60
C LYS A 35 -17.18 5.10 6.84
N ASN A 36 -17.00 6.36 6.44
CA ASN A 36 -18.00 7.09 5.65
C ASN A 36 -18.26 6.44 4.29
N PHE A 37 -17.24 5.84 3.68
CA PHE A 37 -17.38 5.05 2.45
C PHE A 37 -17.87 3.63 2.69
N GLN A 38 -18.11 3.24 3.94
CA GLN A 38 -18.56 1.90 4.32
C GLN A 38 -17.62 0.80 3.81
N LEU A 39 -16.31 1.09 3.81
CA LEU A 39 -15.30 0.12 3.38
C LEU A 39 -15.21 -1.03 4.41
N PRO A 40 -15.23 -2.28 3.95
CA PRO A 40 -15.05 -3.41 4.85
C PRO A 40 -13.62 -3.43 5.38
N TRP A 41 -13.45 -3.78 6.65
CA TRP A 41 -12.13 -3.99 7.24
C TRP A 41 -11.49 -5.32 6.85
N GLN A 42 -12.33 -6.27 6.41
CA GLN A 42 -11.85 -7.56 5.91
C GLN A 42 -11.09 -7.37 4.60
N LYS A 43 -10.28 -8.35 4.26
CA LYS A 43 -9.53 -8.36 3.02
C LYS A 43 -10.48 -8.14 1.82
N LEU A 44 -10.21 -7.08 1.06
CA LEU A 44 -10.96 -6.79 -0.16
C LEU A 44 -10.70 -7.87 -1.22
N LYS A 45 -11.65 -8.01 -2.14
CA LYS A 45 -11.46 -8.86 -3.31
C LYS A 45 -10.19 -8.47 -4.05
N GLU A 46 -9.36 -9.45 -4.37
CA GLU A 46 -8.14 -9.22 -5.11
C GLU A 46 -8.45 -8.77 -6.54
N TYR A 47 -7.87 -7.64 -6.91
CA TYR A 47 -7.84 -7.16 -8.28
C TYR A 47 -6.41 -7.21 -8.77
N HIS A 48 -6.15 -8.06 -9.74
CA HIS A 48 -4.89 -8.07 -10.46
C HIS A 48 -5.14 -8.28 -11.94
N LEU A 49 -4.27 -7.68 -12.73
CA LEU A 49 -4.35 -7.77 -14.18
C LEU A 49 -3.87 -9.15 -14.65
N SER A 50 -4.42 -9.60 -15.77
CA SER A 50 -3.86 -10.79 -16.46
C SER A 50 -2.40 -10.51 -16.87
N SER A 51 -1.62 -11.56 -17.05
CA SER A 51 -0.21 -11.45 -17.45
C SER A 51 -0.06 -10.67 -18.77
N GLN A 52 -0.96 -10.86 -19.72
CA GLN A 52 -0.92 -10.17 -21.01
C GLN A 52 -1.17 -8.66 -20.85
N VAL A 53 -2.18 -8.27 -20.08
CA VAL A 53 -2.50 -6.85 -19.83
C VAL A 53 -1.37 -6.18 -19.06
N LEU A 54 -0.79 -6.86 -18.08
CA LEU A 54 0.37 -6.33 -17.35
C LEU A 54 1.57 -6.13 -18.28
N GLN A 55 1.89 -7.07 -19.15
CA GLN A 55 2.97 -6.92 -20.12
C GLN A 55 2.76 -5.73 -21.06
N ASP A 56 1.54 -5.49 -21.50
CA ASP A 56 1.20 -4.34 -22.34
C ASP A 56 1.41 -3.02 -21.57
N ILE A 57 1.03 -2.96 -20.31
CA ILE A 57 1.24 -1.79 -19.44
C ILE A 57 2.74 -1.56 -19.20
N LEU A 58 3.51 -2.59 -18.90
CA LEU A 58 4.97 -2.49 -18.70
C LEU A 58 5.65 -2.00 -19.98
N SER A 59 5.26 -2.50 -21.14
CA SER A 59 5.81 -2.04 -22.42
C SER A 59 5.51 -0.59 -22.72
N LYS A 60 4.30 -0.13 -22.44
CA LYS A 60 3.90 1.29 -22.62
C LYS A 60 4.61 2.23 -21.66
N ASN A 61 5.02 1.75 -20.51
CA ASN A 61 5.67 2.52 -19.45
C ASN A 61 7.19 2.23 -19.36
N GLN A 62 7.79 1.70 -20.41
CA GLN A 62 9.20 1.29 -20.37
C GLN A 62 10.14 2.42 -19.97
N PHE A 63 9.95 3.64 -20.51
CA PHE A 63 10.75 4.79 -20.14
C PHE A 63 10.58 5.15 -18.64
N LEU A 64 9.34 5.15 -18.15
CA LEU A 64 9.05 5.39 -16.74
C LEU A 64 9.67 4.31 -15.84
N LEU A 65 9.58 3.05 -16.24
CA LEU A 65 10.19 1.94 -15.52
C LEU A 65 11.71 2.07 -15.42
N GLU A 66 12.39 2.29 -16.53
CA GLU A 66 13.85 2.40 -16.56
C GLU A 66 14.33 3.59 -15.72
N THR A 67 13.73 4.76 -15.92
CA THR A 67 14.07 5.98 -15.19
C THR A 67 13.69 5.86 -13.72
N GLY A 68 12.49 5.45 -13.42
CA GLY A 68 11.98 5.29 -12.06
C GLY A 68 12.76 4.26 -11.26
N HIS A 69 13.06 3.11 -11.87
CA HIS A 69 13.84 2.05 -11.21
C HIS A 69 15.24 2.55 -10.81
N SER A 70 15.90 3.31 -11.67
CA SER A 70 17.20 3.92 -11.34
C SER A 70 17.13 4.83 -10.11
N TYR A 71 16.14 5.72 -10.05
CA TYR A 71 15.95 6.61 -8.90
C TYR A 71 15.57 5.83 -7.64
N MET A 72 14.68 4.86 -7.75
CA MET A 72 14.27 4.00 -6.63
C MET A 72 15.46 3.20 -6.08
N THR A 73 16.30 2.66 -6.95
CA THR A 73 17.51 1.93 -6.56
C THR A 73 18.47 2.82 -5.78
N THR A 74 18.67 4.05 -6.24
CA THR A 74 19.53 5.04 -5.56
C THR A 74 18.95 5.38 -4.18
N LEU A 75 17.66 5.67 -4.10
CA LEU A 75 16.98 6.00 -2.84
C LEU A 75 17.01 4.81 -1.87
N TYR A 76 16.81 3.60 -2.37
CA TYR A 76 16.84 2.38 -1.56
C TYR A 76 18.17 2.16 -0.85
N GLN A 77 19.29 2.62 -1.40
CA GLN A 77 20.58 2.52 -0.72
C GLN A 77 20.57 3.18 0.67
N TYR A 78 19.79 4.22 0.84
CA TYR A 78 19.60 4.92 2.11
C TYR A 78 18.54 4.30 3.01
N LEU A 79 17.66 3.44 2.47
CA LEU A 79 16.51 2.88 3.17
C LEU A 79 16.63 1.39 3.48
N LYS A 80 17.76 0.79 3.16
CA LYS A 80 18.02 -0.62 3.45
C LYS A 80 17.82 -0.94 4.93
N ASN A 81 17.17 -2.07 5.21
CA ASN A 81 16.93 -2.59 6.56
C ASN A 81 16.08 -1.68 7.45
N THR A 82 15.30 -0.77 6.86
CA THR A 82 14.38 0.12 7.60
C THR A 82 12.93 -0.34 7.59
N GLY A 83 12.62 -1.45 6.88
CA GLY A 83 11.24 -1.92 6.70
C GLY A 83 10.41 -1.06 5.74
N ILE A 84 11.06 -0.26 4.89
CA ILE A 84 10.40 0.60 3.91
C ILE A 84 10.35 -0.10 2.56
N LEU A 85 9.20 0.00 1.90
CA LEU A 85 8.96 -0.42 0.53
C LEU A 85 8.83 0.81 -0.36
N LEU A 86 9.47 0.77 -1.53
CA LEU A 86 9.25 1.73 -2.60
C LEU A 86 8.42 1.06 -3.69
N SER A 87 7.40 1.73 -4.17
CA SER A 87 6.59 1.27 -5.30
C SER A 87 6.48 2.36 -6.37
N LEU A 88 6.37 1.93 -7.61
CA LEU A 88 6.12 2.79 -8.76
C LEU A 88 4.79 2.38 -9.38
N THR A 89 3.95 3.36 -9.66
CA THR A 89 2.67 3.14 -10.34
C THR A 89 2.63 3.87 -11.66
N ASP A 90 1.79 3.40 -12.57
CA ASP A 90 1.43 4.16 -13.77
C ASP A 90 0.39 5.25 -13.45
N ALA A 91 -0.06 5.98 -14.47
CA ALA A 91 -1.03 7.06 -14.30
C ALA A 91 -2.42 6.57 -13.84
N GLN A 92 -2.73 5.30 -13.98
CA GLN A 92 -3.97 4.68 -13.53
C GLN A 92 -3.85 4.05 -12.14
N GLY A 93 -2.69 4.13 -11.51
CA GLY A 93 -2.45 3.57 -10.18
C GLY A 93 -2.06 2.09 -10.19
N THR A 94 -1.80 1.48 -11.35
CA THR A 94 -1.31 0.11 -11.43
C THR A 94 0.13 0.03 -10.98
N ILE A 95 0.44 -0.88 -10.06
CA ILE A 95 1.80 -1.07 -9.55
C ILE A 95 2.64 -1.75 -10.62
N ILE A 96 3.71 -1.10 -11.06
CA ILE A 96 4.58 -1.57 -12.13
C ILE A 96 6.01 -1.88 -11.67
N ASP A 97 6.39 -1.47 -10.46
CA ASP A 97 7.68 -1.82 -9.88
C ASP A 97 7.65 -1.74 -8.36
N PHE A 98 8.51 -2.56 -7.71
CA PHE A 98 8.74 -2.59 -6.28
C PHE A 98 10.23 -2.66 -5.96
N ILE A 99 10.66 -1.98 -4.92
CA ILE A 99 11.98 -2.18 -4.30
C ILE A 99 11.82 -2.20 -2.79
N GLY A 100 12.38 -3.20 -2.12
CA GLY A 100 12.36 -3.32 -0.67
C GLY A 100 13.19 -4.51 -0.19
N ASP A 101 13.36 -4.62 1.12
CA ASP A 101 14.03 -5.76 1.73
C ASP A 101 13.18 -7.03 1.55
N ASN A 102 13.80 -8.19 1.41
CA ASN A 102 13.09 -9.46 1.16
C ASN A 102 12.03 -9.77 2.23
N ILE A 103 12.31 -9.51 3.50
CA ILE A 103 11.36 -9.70 4.59
C ILE A 103 10.15 -8.76 4.44
N THR A 104 10.40 -7.49 4.14
CA THR A 104 9.34 -6.48 3.93
C THR A 104 8.48 -6.83 2.72
N LEU A 105 9.08 -7.26 1.60
CA LEU A 105 8.36 -7.67 0.40
C LEU A 105 7.49 -8.91 0.67
N SER A 106 8.03 -9.89 1.39
CA SER A 106 7.30 -11.10 1.77
C SER A 106 6.09 -10.78 2.66
N ASP A 107 6.28 -9.99 3.70
CA ASP A 107 5.21 -9.56 4.60
C ASP A 107 4.10 -8.83 3.85
N ILE A 108 4.45 -7.92 2.96
CA ILE A 108 3.48 -7.13 2.20
C ILE A 108 2.70 -8.01 1.23
N THR A 109 3.36 -8.89 0.49
CA THR A 109 2.68 -9.80 -0.45
C THR A 109 1.79 -10.82 0.25
N GLU A 110 2.15 -11.28 1.43
CA GLU A 110 1.36 -12.25 2.18
C GLU A 110 0.13 -11.61 2.87
N HIS A 111 0.25 -10.38 3.35
CA HIS A 111 -0.76 -9.73 4.18
C HIS A 111 -1.55 -8.61 3.49
N THR A 112 -1.16 -8.25 2.27
CA THR A 112 -1.84 -7.21 1.49
C THR A 112 -2.03 -7.66 0.04
N ASN A 113 -2.77 -6.88 -0.73
CA ASN A 113 -2.93 -7.09 -2.17
C ASN A 113 -1.96 -6.24 -3.00
N LEU A 114 -0.82 -5.87 -2.42
CA LEU A 114 0.19 -5.07 -3.10
C LEU A 114 1.20 -5.96 -3.82
N TYR A 115 1.07 -6.06 -5.12
CA TYR A 115 1.96 -6.78 -6.02
C TYR A 115 1.90 -6.18 -7.43
N LEU A 116 2.79 -6.59 -8.32
CA LEU A 116 2.78 -6.09 -9.69
C LEU A 116 1.43 -6.35 -10.36
N GLY A 117 0.86 -5.32 -10.96
CA GLY A 117 -0.46 -5.37 -11.60
C GLY A 117 -1.63 -5.12 -10.65
N ALA A 118 -1.34 -4.83 -9.38
CA ALA A 118 -2.38 -4.48 -8.41
C ALA A 118 -2.91 -3.07 -8.61
#